data_de323fa59fbea90748b02f945ce64bbc
#
_entry.id   de323fa59fbea90748b02f945ce64bbc
#
_cell.length_a   1.000
_cell.length_b   1.000
_cell.length_c   1.000
_cell.angle_alpha   90.00
_cell.angle_beta   90.00
_cell.angle_gamma   90.00
#
_symmetry.space_group_name_H-M   'P 1'
#
loop_
_entity.id
_entity.type
_entity.pdbx_description
1 polymer ?
#
loop_
_entity_poly.entity_id
_entity_poly.type
_entity_poly.pdbx_seq_one_letter_code
_entity_poly.pdbx_strand_id
1 'polypeptide(L)'
;NVLMFETLMERSLDEPSSSYGHIAYKYILADDGLSVTYYIKDHAKFSNGDEIVADDVLFSYQTLISKDAHPQYRIYWADIKKATVLDKKSIRFSFYKKNPELHMIIGDIPIFSKKWFDGKSFSESILEMPIASGPYIIEDYETGKYIRYKKNPNYWAMNEPTRSGMFNFDIITFKYYKDMTVALEAFKAGEYDFIHENHSKRWARDYNGPNFNKKLIIKEELHHSNNAGIQGFIFNTRKEIFRDKKVREAITLAFAF
;
A
#
# COMPACT_ATOMS: atom_id res chain seq x y z
N ASN A 1 -3.18 3.44 1.65
CA ASN A 1 -2.23 4.30 2.38
C ASN A 1 -1.75 3.56 3.64
N VAL A 2 -0.50 3.14 3.63
CA VAL A 2 0.16 2.37 4.71
C VAL A 2 0.29 3.14 6.04
N LEU A 3 0.09 4.46 6.04
CA LEU A 3 0.11 5.26 7.26
C LEU A 3 -1.21 5.19 8.03
N MET A 4 -2.32 4.93 7.33
CA MET A 4 -3.66 5.04 7.91
C MET A 4 -4.38 3.71 8.07
N PHE A 5 -4.16 2.76 7.15
CA PHE A 5 -4.92 1.52 7.11
C PHE A 5 -3.98 0.33 7.25
N GLU A 6 -4.21 -0.43 8.29
CA GLU A 6 -3.48 -1.65 8.56
C GLU A 6 -4.08 -2.84 7.80
N THR A 7 -3.30 -3.88 7.68
CA THR A 7 -3.61 -5.10 6.94
C THR A 7 -3.70 -6.31 7.87
N LEU A 8 -4.22 -7.44 7.40
CA LEU A 8 -4.25 -8.67 8.20
C LEU A 8 -2.85 -9.18 8.53
N MET A 9 -1.94 -9.08 7.55
CA MET A 9 -0.52 -9.44 7.69
C MET A 9 0.34 -8.26 7.27
N GLU A 10 1.54 -8.18 7.80
CA GLU A 10 2.56 -7.18 7.45
C GLU A 10 3.69 -7.84 6.69
N ARG A 11 4.09 -7.27 5.55
CA ARG A 11 5.28 -7.71 4.83
C ARG A 11 6.53 -7.27 5.57
N SER A 12 7.51 -8.17 5.67
CA SER A 12 8.83 -7.79 6.16
C SER A 12 9.48 -6.78 5.21
N LEU A 13 10.19 -5.82 5.78
CA LEU A 13 10.94 -4.82 5.02
C LEU A 13 12.35 -5.32 4.60
N ASP A 14 12.85 -6.35 5.25
CA ASP A 14 14.21 -6.92 5.07
C ASP A 14 14.19 -8.38 4.61
N GLU A 15 13.05 -9.06 4.69
CA GLU A 15 12.87 -10.43 4.24
C GLU A 15 11.90 -10.48 3.04
N PRO A 16 12.38 -10.57 1.78
CA PRO A 16 11.56 -10.34 0.58
C PRO A 16 10.32 -11.21 0.42
N SER A 17 10.29 -12.40 1.05
CA SER A 17 9.22 -13.38 0.92
C SER A 17 8.50 -13.68 2.23
N SER A 18 8.75 -12.88 3.27
CA SER A 18 8.18 -13.08 4.60
C SER A 18 7.07 -12.07 4.88
N SER A 19 6.03 -12.55 5.58
CA SER A 19 4.97 -11.71 6.14
C SER A 19 4.65 -12.17 7.55
N TYR A 20 4.41 -11.23 8.42
CA TYR A 20 4.09 -11.45 9.84
C TYR A 20 2.62 -11.16 10.11
N GLY A 21 2.04 -11.84 11.09
CA GLY A 21 0.70 -11.53 11.54
C GLY A 21 0.63 -10.11 12.11
N HIS A 22 -0.38 -9.32 11.68
CA HIS A 22 -0.56 -7.95 12.15
C HIS A 22 -1.95 -7.78 12.77
N ILE A 23 -3.00 -7.35 12.04
CA ILE A 23 -4.38 -7.40 12.57
C ILE A 23 -4.75 -8.85 12.90
N ALA A 24 -4.35 -9.81 12.05
CA ALA A 24 -4.47 -11.22 12.36
C ALA A 24 -3.28 -11.72 13.18
N TYR A 25 -3.54 -12.44 14.28
CA TYR A 25 -2.49 -13.10 15.06
C TYR A 25 -2.16 -14.50 14.55
N LYS A 26 -3.05 -15.08 13.74
CA LYS A 26 -2.94 -16.44 13.21
C LYS A 26 -3.69 -16.57 11.91
N TYR A 27 -3.18 -17.43 11.02
CA TYR A 27 -3.96 -17.96 9.91
C TYR A 27 -3.83 -19.49 9.86
N ILE A 28 -4.82 -20.15 9.25
CA ILE A 28 -4.81 -21.58 8.95
C ILE A 28 -5.11 -21.74 7.47
N LEU A 29 -4.14 -22.26 6.74
CA LEU A 29 -4.30 -22.70 5.35
C LEU A 29 -4.89 -24.11 5.36
N ALA A 30 -5.92 -24.36 4.59
CA ALA A 30 -6.48 -25.70 4.46
C ALA A 30 -5.51 -26.65 3.74
N ASP A 31 -5.54 -27.94 4.07
CA ASP A 31 -4.63 -28.95 3.51
C ASP A 31 -4.72 -29.06 1.99
N ASP A 32 -5.90 -28.78 1.44
CA ASP A 32 -6.11 -28.73 -0.01
C ASP A 32 -5.56 -27.47 -0.67
N GLY A 33 -5.12 -26.46 0.11
CA GLY A 33 -4.63 -25.18 -0.36
C GLY A 33 -5.67 -24.28 -1.03
N LEU A 34 -6.97 -24.59 -0.87
CA LEU A 34 -8.08 -23.86 -1.50
C LEU A 34 -8.81 -22.91 -0.58
N SER A 35 -8.38 -22.76 0.68
CA SER A 35 -8.89 -21.72 1.58
C SER A 35 -7.89 -21.37 2.67
N VAL A 36 -8.03 -20.14 3.20
CA VAL A 36 -7.32 -19.67 4.38
C VAL A 36 -8.31 -19.05 5.36
N THR A 37 -8.10 -19.30 6.64
CA THR A 37 -8.88 -18.66 7.72
C THR A 37 -7.95 -17.77 8.54
N TYR A 38 -8.32 -16.50 8.71
CA TYR A 38 -7.62 -15.54 9.56
C TYR A 38 -8.35 -15.35 10.88
N TYR A 39 -7.58 -15.18 11.95
CA TYR A 39 -8.05 -14.93 13.31
C TYR A 39 -7.54 -13.56 13.76
N ILE A 40 -8.47 -12.64 14.03
CA ILE A 40 -8.21 -11.24 14.33
C ILE A 40 -7.88 -11.08 15.81
N LYS A 41 -6.85 -10.27 16.13
CA LYS A 41 -6.48 -9.91 17.50
C LYS A 41 -7.63 -9.20 18.23
N ASP A 42 -7.86 -9.55 19.48
CA ASP A 42 -8.93 -8.94 20.29
C ASP A 42 -8.69 -7.45 20.54
N HIS A 43 -7.43 -7.04 20.68
CA HIS A 43 -7.03 -5.65 20.92
C HIS A 43 -6.84 -4.80 19.66
N ALA A 44 -7.02 -5.36 18.46
CA ALA A 44 -6.97 -4.60 17.21
C ALA A 44 -8.15 -3.61 17.14
N LYS A 45 -7.84 -2.32 16.94
CA LYS A 45 -8.82 -1.23 17.00
C LYS A 45 -8.63 -0.20 15.91
N PHE A 46 -9.70 0.47 15.59
CA PHE A 46 -9.68 1.71 14.83
C PHE A 46 -9.29 2.92 15.71
N SER A 47 -8.96 4.04 15.08
CA SER A 47 -8.53 5.28 15.75
C SER A 47 -9.57 5.90 16.68
N ASN A 48 -10.85 5.57 16.49
CA ASN A 48 -11.96 5.99 17.36
C ASN A 48 -12.22 5.03 18.52
N GLY A 49 -11.42 3.95 18.66
CA GLY A 49 -11.54 2.95 19.70
C GLY A 49 -12.45 1.77 19.37
N ASP A 50 -13.19 1.79 18.26
CA ASP A 50 -14.01 0.66 17.82
C ASP A 50 -13.09 -0.55 17.51
N GLU A 51 -13.55 -1.76 17.89
CA GLU A 51 -12.84 -2.99 17.59
C GLU A 51 -12.85 -3.29 16.09
N ILE A 52 -11.75 -3.83 15.59
CA ILE A 52 -11.71 -4.41 14.25
C ILE A 52 -12.31 -5.80 14.32
N VAL A 53 -13.30 -6.07 13.46
CA VAL A 53 -14.04 -7.33 13.40
C VAL A 53 -14.02 -7.94 12.01
N ALA A 54 -14.41 -9.22 11.90
CA ALA A 54 -14.43 -9.94 10.63
C ALA A 54 -15.35 -9.31 9.58
N ASP A 55 -16.41 -8.63 10.02
CA ASP A 55 -17.29 -7.87 9.12
C ASP A 55 -16.59 -6.69 8.44
N ASP A 56 -15.62 -6.02 9.12
CA ASP A 56 -14.81 -4.96 8.51
C ASP A 56 -13.90 -5.52 7.42
N VAL A 57 -13.34 -6.70 7.65
CA VAL A 57 -12.49 -7.41 6.67
C VAL A 57 -13.32 -7.82 5.46
N LEU A 58 -14.51 -8.39 5.68
CA LEU A 58 -15.43 -8.75 4.59
C LEU A 58 -15.84 -7.51 3.80
N PHE A 59 -16.21 -6.43 4.47
CA PHE A 59 -16.57 -5.15 3.85
C PHE A 59 -15.42 -4.61 3.00
N SER A 60 -14.21 -4.58 3.54
CA SER A 60 -13.00 -4.11 2.83
C SER A 60 -12.76 -4.89 1.54
N TYR A 61 -12.83 -6.21 1.61
CA TYR A 61 -12.70 -7.08 0.45
C TYR A 61 -13.78 -6.80 -0.60
N GLN A 62 -15.05 -6.78 -0.18
CA GLN A 62 -16.19 -6.53 -1.08
C GLN A 62 -16.10 -5.16 -1.76
N THR A 63 -15.69 -4.14 -1.01
CA THR A 63 -15.51 -2.78 -1.52
C THR A 63 -14.42 -2.74 -2.59
N LEU A 64 -13.26 -3.33 -2.32
CA LEU A 64 -12.12 -3.29 -3.23
C LEU A 64 -12.30 -4.12 -4.50
N ILE A 65 -13.13 -5.17 -4.48
CA ILE A 65 -13.47 -5.93 -5.69
C ILE A 65 -14.72 -5.40 -6.42
N SER A 66 -15.38 -4.38 -5.86
CA SER A 66 -16.57 -3.78 -6.47
C SER A 66 -16.23 -2.99 -7.74
N LYS A 67 -17.26 -2.62 -8.49
CA LYS A 67 -17.12 -1.75 -9.67
C LYS A 67 -16.70 -0.32 -9.31
N ASP A 68 -16.90 0.08 -8.05
CA ASP A 68 -16.61 1.42 -7.55
C ASP A 68 -15.13 1.61 -7.19
N ALA A 69 -14.38 0.51 -7.05
CA ALA A 69 -12.94 0.54 -6.86
C ALA A 69 -12.17 0.48 -8.18
N HIS A 70 -10.91 0.94 -8.15
CA HIS A 70 -10.04 0.89 -9.33
C HIS A 70 -9.91 -0.55 -9.87
N PRO A 71 -9.99 -0.77 -11.20
CA PRO A 71 -10.00 -2.11 -11.80
C PRO A 71 -8.82 -3.01 -11.41
N GLN A 72 -7.66 -2.43 -11.08
CA GLN A 72 -6.49 -3.22 -10.68
C GLN A 72 -6.74 -4.06 -9.43
N TYR A 73 -7.56 -3.59 -8.47
CA TYR A 73 -7.88 -4.35 -7.27
C TYR A 73 -8.70 -5.60 -7.60
N ARG A 74 -9.68 -5.49 -8.51
CA ARG A 74 -10.44 -6.66 -8.97
C ARG A 74 -9.57 -7.71 -9.64
N ILE A 75 -8.56 -7.28 -10.41
CA ILE A 75 -7.61 -8.17 -11.06
C ILE A 75 -6.69 -8.82 -10.02
N TYR A 76 -6.21 -8.03 -9.05
CA TYR A 76 -5.29 -8.50 -8.03
C TYR A 76 -5.90 -9.61 -7.15
N TRP A 77 -7.18 -9.51 -6.81
CA TRP A 77 -7.90 -10.49 -6.01
C TRP A 77 -8.85 -11.40 -6.82
N ALA A 78 -8.67 -11.51 -8.12
CA ALA A 78 -9.56 -12.29 -9.00
C ALA A 78 -9.61 -13.80 -8.68
N ASP A 79 -8.55 -14.33 -8.06
CA ASP A 79 -8.48 -15.74 -7.67
C ASP A 79 -9.23 -16.07 -6.36
N ILE A 80 -9.74 -15.06 -5.66
CA ILE A 80 -10.57 -15.23 -4.47
C ILE A 80 -12.00 -15.56 -4.91
N LYS A 81 -12.49 -16.72 -4.51
CA LYS A 81 -13.84 -17.21 -4.85
C LYS A 81 -14.90 -16.64 -3.93
N LYS A 82 -14.60 -16.60 -2.62
CA LYS A 82 -15.57 -16.21 -1.59
C LYS A 82 -14.86 -15.82 -0.31
N ALA A 83 -15.36 -14.78 0.37
CA ALA A 83 -15.06 -14.47 1.75
C ALA A 83 -16.27 -14.81 2.62
N THR A 84 -16.06 -15.43 3.78
CA THR A 84 -17.12 -15.87 4.71
C THR A 84 -16.70 -15.57 6.13
N VAL A 85 -17.48 -14.75 6.83
CA VAL A 85 -17.32 -14.53 8.28
C VAL A 85 -17.76 -15.80 8.99
N LEU A 86 -16.91 -16.33 9.87
CA LEU A 86 -17.19 -17.52 10.66
C LEU A 86 -17.72 -17.13 12.05
N ASP A 87 -17.09 -16.10 12.64
CA ASP A 87 -17.51 -15.46 13.88
C ASP A 87 -16.99 -14.00 13.92
N LYS A 88 -17.19 -13.30 15.05
CA LYS A 88 -16.79 -11.89 15.21
C LYS A 88 -15.32 -11.63 14.89
N LYS A 89 -14.43 -12.58 15.13
CA LYS A 89 -12.97 -12.43 15.05
C LYS A 89 -12.33 -13.40 14.03
N SER A 90 -13.12 -14.13 13.23
CA SER A 90 -12.56 -15.01 12.22
C SER A 90 -13.27 -14.94 10.88
N ILE A 91 -12.47 -14.98 9.80
CA ILE A 91 -12.93 -14.90 8.43
C ILE A 91 -12.18 -15.92 7.57
N ARG A 92 -12.92 -16.61 6.68
CA ARG A 92 -12.35 -17.54 5.71
C ARG A 92 -12.45 -16.99 4.29
N PHE A 93 -11.35 -17.10 3.55
CA PHE A 93 -11.30 -16.86 2.11
C PHE A 93 -11.10 -18.19 1.39
N SER A 94 -11.97 -18.47 0.40
CA SER A 94 -11.85 -19.62 -0.49
C SER A 94 -11.34 -19.18 -1.85
N PHE A 95 -10.59 -20.05 -2.53
CA PHE A 95 -9.90 -19.76 -3.79
C PHE A 95 -10.49 -20.59 -4.95
N TYR A 96 -10.38 -20.05 -6.18
CA TYR A 96 -10.76 -20.80 -7.38
C TYR A 96 -9.72 -21.86 -7.77
N LYS A 97 -8.45 -21.61 -7.43
CA LYS A 97 -7.32 -22.49 -7.77
C LYS A 97 -6.27 -22.44 -6.66
N LYS A 98 -5.42 -23.46 -6.61
CA LYS A 98 -4.25 -23.44 -5.72
C LYS A 98 -3.22 -22.43 -6.23
N ASN A 99 -2.76 -21.60 -5.32
CA ASN A 99 -1.62 -20.72 -5.53
C ASN A 99 -0.98 -20.50 -4.14
N PRO A 100 0.30 -20.80 -3.96
CA PRO A 100 0.97 -20.70 -2.66
C PRO A 100 1.03 -19.29 -2.08
N GLU A 101 0.79 -18.27 -2.90
CA GLU A 101 0.86 -16.86 -2.47
C GLU A 101 -0.50 -16.25 -2.08
N LEU A 102 -1.63 -16.91 -2.39
CA LEU A 102 -2.96 -16.31 -2.20
C LEU A 102 -3.26 -15.93 -0.75
N HIS A 103 -2.77 -16.70 0.21
CA HIS A 103 -2.92 -16.36 1.62
C HIS A 103 -2.14 -15.08 1.98
N MET A 104 -0.97 -14.84 1.40
CA MET A 104 -0.23 -13.59 1.61
C MET A 104 -0.89 -12.41 0.87
N ILE A 105 -1.34 -12.64 -0.36
CA ILE A 105 -2.01 -11.64 -1.19
C ILE A 105 -3.27 -11.11 -0.50
N ILE A 106 -4.09 -11.98 0.10
CA ILE A 106 -5.26 -11.52 0.87
C ILE A 106 -4.86 -10.94 2.24
N GLY A 107 -3.73 -11.37 2.79
CA GLY A 107 -3.16 -10.81 4.00
C GLY A 107 -2.82 -9.33 3.89
N ASP A 108 -2.51 -8.85 2.70
CA ASP A 108 -2.17 -7.44 2.40
C ASP A 108 -3.42 -6.54 2.21
N ILE A 109 -4.63 -7.05 2.40
CA ILE A 109 -5.83 -6.23 2.24
C ILE A 109 -5.90 -5.13 3.29
N PRO A 110 -6.04 -3.84 2.91
CA PRO A 110 -6.25 -2.76 3.86
C PRO A 110 -7.64 -2.87 4.48
N ILE A 111 -7.74 -2.74 5.80
CA ILE A 111 -8.99 -2.89 6.52
C ILE A 111 -9.63 -1.54 6.79
N PHE A 112 -10.85 -1.37 6.27
CA PHE A 112 -11.69 -0.19 6.41
C PHE A 112 -12.76 -0.41 7.46
N SER A 113 -13.15 0.64 8.18
CA SER A 113 -14.29 0.60 9.10
C SER A 113 -15.60 0.57 8.32
N LYS A 114 -16.29 -0.56 8.34
CA LYS A 114 -17.63 -0.71 7.73
C LYS A 114 -18.59 0.34 8.25
N LYS A 115 -18.55 0.60 9.56
CA LYS A 115 -19.42 1.60 10.22
C LYS A 115 -19.20 3.02 9.72
N TRP A 116 -17.93 3.41 9.48
CA TRP A 116 -17.62 4.73 8.95
C TRP A 116 -18.06 4.92 7.50
N PHE A 117 -18.00 3.84 6.70
CA PHE A 117 -18.42 3.86 5.29
C PHE A 117 -19.94 3.69 5.11
N ASP A 118 -20.70 3.44 6.17
CA ASP A 118 -22.14 3.25 6.06
C ASP A 118 -22.80 4.49 5.40
N GLY A 119 -23.57 4.26 4.33
CA GLY A 119 -24.17 5.31 3.53
C GLY A 119 -23.24 6.12 2.63
N LYS A 120 -21.94 5.79 2.55
CA LYS A 120 -20.95 6.48 1.70
C LYS A 120 -20.57 5.63 0.48
N SER A 121 -20.40 6.28 -0.66
CA SER A 121 -19.90 5.64 -1.88
C SER A 121 -18.37 5.67 -1.93
N PHE A 122 -17.75 4.52 -2.20
CA PHE A 122 -16.30 4.42 -2.35
C PHE A 122 -15.78 5.11 -3.63
N SER A 123 -16.63 5.29 -4.63
CA SER A 123 -16.29 5.97 -5.89
C SER A 123 -16.33 7.48 -5.81
N GLU A 124 -16.93 8.03 -4.76
CA GLU A 124 -17.06 9.47 -4.57
C GLU A 124 -15.94 10.04 -3.70
N SER A 125 -15.60 11.31 -3.92
CA SER A 125 -14.65 12.01 -3.05
C SER A 125 -15.30 12.27 -1.70
N ILE A 126 -14.75 11.65 -0.65
CA ILE A 126 -15.20 11.81 0.72
C ILE A 126 -14.29 12.82 1.39
N LEU A 127 -14.84 13.98 1.78
CA LEU A 127 -14.09 15.06 2.44
C LEU A 127 -14.01 14.90 3.96
N GLU A 128 -14.77 13.97 4.52
CA GLU A 128 -14.70 13.65 5.95
C GLU A 128 -13.41 12.87 6.28
N MET A 129 -12.85 13.17 7.44
CA MET A 129 -11.67 12.45 7.93
C MET A 129 -12.01 10.99 8.18
N PRO A 130 -11.34 10.02 7.52
CA PRO A 130 -11.67 8.62 7.69
C PRO A 130 -11.23 8.10 9.06
N ILE A 131 -12.03 7.19 9.61
CA ILE A 131 -11.61 6.37 10.74
C ILE A 131 -10.60 5.35 10.21
N ALA A 132 -9.41 5.36 10.78
CA ALA A 132 -8.28 4.56 10.34
C ALA A 132 -7.83 3.59 11.44
N SER A 133 -7.02 2.59 11.10
CA SER A 133 -6.45 1.62 12.04
C SER A 133 -4.96 1.79 12.24
N GLY A 134 -4.33 2.67 11.45
CA GLY A 134 -2.89 2.83 11.36
C GLY A 134 -2.27 3.81 12.35
N PRO A 135 -0.93 3.96 12.27
CA PRO A 135 -0.13 4.78 13.17
C PRO A 135 -0.34 6.28 13.02
N TYR A 136 -0.94 6.72 11.91
CA TYR A 136 -1.22 8.12 11.66
C TYR A 136 -2.69 8.33 11.30
N ILE A 137 -3.18 9.53 11.63
CA ILE A 137 -4.50 10.05 11.25
C ILE A 137 -4.30 11.37 10.50
N ILE A 138 -5.23 11.71 9.62
CA ILE A 138 -5.20 13.02 8.95
C ILE A 138 -5.44 14.10 10.02
N GLU A 139 -4.57 15.09 10.08
CA GLU A 139 -4.74 16.28 10.92
C GLU A 139 -5.50 17.37 10.16
N ASP A 140 -4.97 17.74 9.00
CA ASP A 140 -5.59 18.67 8.07
C ASP A 140 -5.13 18.42 6.62
N TYR A 141 -5.77 19.07 5.66
CA TYR A 141 -5.35 19.08 4.27
C TYR A 141 -5.86 20.31 3.53
N GLU A 142 -5.15 20.69 2.48
CA GLU A 142 -5.60 21.65 1.48
C GLU A 142 -5.51 21.01 0.10
N THR A 143 -6.67 20.87 -0.57
CA THR A 143 -6.76 20.20 -1.87
C THR A 143 -5.79 20.78 -2.89
N GLY A 144 -4.96 19.91 -3.47
CA GLY A 144 -3.94 20.28 -4.46
C GLY A 144 -2.66 20.91 -3.89
N LYS A 145 -2.57 21.14 -2.58
CA LYS A 145 -1.38 21.72 -1.95
C LYS A 145 -0.69 20.77 -0.98
N TYR A 146 -1.40 20.26 0.01
CA TYR A 146 -0.81 19.32 0.97
C TYR A 146 -1.85 18.46 1.67
N ILE A 147 -1.37 17.38 2.28
CA ILE A 147 -2.05 16.60 3.31
C ILE A 147 -1.09 16.40 4.48
N ARG A 148 -1.57 16.65 5.69
CA ARG A 148 -0.81 16.53 6.93
C ARG A 148 -1.38 15.40 7.77
N TYR A 149 -0.50 14.52 8.18
CA TYR A 149 -0.78 13.42 9.09
C TYR A 149 -0.14 13.69 10.43
N LYS A 150 -0.86 13.41 11.51
CA LYS A 150 -0.30 13.37 12.85
C LYS A 150 -0.31 11.95 13.39
N LYS A 151 0.66 11.68 14.26
CA LYS A 151 0.74 10.40 14.95
C LYS A 151 -0.54 10.13 15.73
N ASN A 152 -1.07 8.92 15.61
CA ASN A 152 -2.24 8.48 16.34
C ASN A 152 -1.86 8.14 17.79
N PRO A 153 -2.27 8.92 18.80
CA PRO A 153 -1.88 8.66 20.19
C PRO A 153 -2.49 7.36 20.73
N ASN A 154 -3.56 6.86 20.10
CA ASN A 154 -4.27 5.65 20.50
C ASN A 154 -3.98 4.49 19.52
N TYR A 155 -2.83 4.52 18.84
CA TYR A 155 -2.48 3.44 17.92
C TYR A 155 -2.33 2.11 18.65
N TRP A 156 -3.22 1.18 18.34
CA TRP A 156 -3.36 -0.11 19.02
C TRP A 156 -2.12 -1.00 18.92
N ALA A 157 -1.35 -0.88 17.80
CA ALA A 157 -0.21 -1.74 17.52
C ALA A 157 1.15 -1.10 17.88
N MET A 158 1.18 0.01 18.63
CA MET A 158 2.44 0.71 18.98
C MET A 158 3.46 -0.20 19.67
N ASN A 159 3.00 -1.15 20.45
CA ASN A 159 3.86 -2.09 21.20
C ASN A 159 3.98 -3.47 20.54
N GLU A 160 3.47 -3.62 19.31
CA GLU A 160 3.64 -4.87 18.57
C GLU A 160 5.11 -5.02 18.12
N PRO A 161 5.68 -6.22 18.20
CA PRO A 161 7.08 -6.45 17.79
C PRO A 161 7.39 -5.99 16.37
N THR A 162 6.42 -6.13 15.44
CA THR A 162 6.54 -5.70 14.04
C THR A 162 6.57 -4.18 13.86
N ARG A 163 6.28 -3.40 14.92
CA ARG A 163 6.24 -1.93 14.91
C ARG A 163 7.34 -1.29 15.76
N SER A 164 8.16 -2.11 16.41
CA SER A 164 9.25 -1.62 17.26
C SER A 164 10.24 -0.75 16.47
N GLY A 165 10.50 0.47 16.95
CA GLY A 165 11.40 1.44 16.32
C GLY A 165 10.84 2.16 15.10
N MET A 166 9.57 1.95 14.75
CA MET A 166 8.89 2.59 13.62
C MET A 166 8.11 3.85 14.04
N PHE A 167 7.67 4.62 13.05
CA PHE A 167 6.75 5.77 13.23
C PHE A 167 7.29 6.85 14.18
N ASN A 168 8.55 7.28 13.98
CA ASN A 168 9.25 8.18 14.88
C ASN A 168 8.84 9.66 14.73
N PHE A 169 8.22 10.05 13.62
CA PHE A 169 7.80 11.44 13.38
C PHE A 169 6.41 11.69 13.99
N ASP A 170 6.25 12.82 14.64
CA ASP A 170 4.94 13.23 15.19
C ASP A 170 4.00 13.72 14.07
N ILE A 171 4.57 14.39 13.06
CA ILE A 171 3.85 14.95 11.92
C ILE A 171 4.56 14.55 10.64
N ILE A 172 3.79 14.11 9.64
CA ILE A 172 4.24 13.85 8.27
C ILE A 172 3.36 14.67 7.32
N THR A 173 3.99 15.56 6.54
CA THR A 173 3.27 16.38 5.57
C THR A 173 3.70 16.02 4.15
N PHE A 174 2.74 15.61 3.31
CA PHE A 174 2.96 15.43 1.88
C PHE A 174 2.55 16.73 1.17
N LYS A 175 3.50 17.37 0.49
CA LYS A 175 3.27 18.55 -0.34
C LYS A 175 3.10 18.16 -1.80
N TYR A 176 2.16 18.78 -2.48
CA TYR A 176 1.88 18.56 -3.90
C TYR A 176 2.37 19.75 -4.72
N TYR A 177 3.11 19.47 -5.77
CA TYR A 177 3.62 20.46 -6.69
C TYR A 177 3.07 20.18 -8.09
N LYS A 178 2.92 21.23 -8.90
CA LYS A 178 2.39 21.12 -10.25
C LYS A 178 3.24 20.23 -11.15
N ASP A 179 4.56 20.30 -10.99
CA ASP A 179 5.51 19.49 -11.72
C ASP A 179 6.76 19.18 -10.89
N MET A 180 7.54 18.21 -11.34
CA MET A 180 8.72 17.75 -10.61
C MET A 180 9.90 18.75 -10.63
N THR A 181 9.94 19.70 -11.57
CA THR A 181 10.98 20.72 -11.58
C THR A 181 10.76 21.72 -10.44
N VAL A 182 9.51 22.16 -10.29
CA VAL A 182 9.11 23.03 -9.17
C VAL A 182 9.32 22.30 -7.83
N ALA A 183 8.94 21.01 -7.75
CA ALA A 183 9.15 20.20 -6.55
C ALA A 183 10.64 20.12 -6.17
N LEU A 184 11.53 19.89 -7.14
CA LEU A 184 12.96 19.80 -6.90
C LEU A 184 13.56 21.14 -6.43
N GLU A 185 13.15 22.26 -7.03
CA GLU A 185 13.63 23.57 -6.59
C GLU A 185 13.13 23.94 -5.19
N ALA A 186 11.89 23.59 -4.85
CA ALA A 186 11.35 23.73 -3.50
C ALA A 186 12.13 22.86 -2.48
N PHE A 187 12.51 21.63 -2.86
CA PHE A 187 13.38 20.77 -2.06
C PHE A 187 14.75 21.40 -1.82
N LYS A 188 15.39 21.90 -2.88
CA LYS A 188 16.68 22.61 -2.77
C LYS A 188 16.58 23.86 -1.89
N ALA A 189 15.44 24.53 -1.87
CA ALA A 189 15.15 25.67 -1.00
C ALA A 189 14.88 25.27 0.45
N GLY A 190 14.72 23.97 0.76
CA GLY A 190 14.44 23.47 2.11
C GLY A 190 12.96 23.57 2.51
N GLU A 191 12.04 23.60 1.54
CA GLU A 191 10.61 23.67 1.85
C GLU A 191 10.04 22.33 2.35
N TYR A 192 10.78 21.23 2.13
CA TYR A 192 10.46 19.89 2.67
C TYR A 192 11.72 19.02 2.77
N ASP A 193 11.66 17.96 3.54
CA ASP A 193 12.83 17.25 4.07
C ASP A 193 13.24 16.02 3.28
N PHE A 194 12.34 15.43 2.48
CA PHE A 194 12.59 14.17 1.80
C PHE A 194 11.95 14.12 0.40
N ILE A 195 12.70 13.62 -0.57
CA ILE A 195 12.22 13.32 -1.92
C ILE A 195 12.76 11.98 -2.39
N HIS A 196 11.90 11.16 -2.98
CA HIS A 196 12.30 9.92 -3.67
C HIS A 196 12.34 10.17 -5.17
N GLU A 197 13.53 10.06 -5.78
CA GLU A 197 13.71 10.31 -7.22
C GLU A 197 13.83 9.00 -8.01
N ASN A 198 12.92 8.80 -8.94
CA ASN A 198 12.89 7.62 -9.82
C ASN A 198 13.43 7.91 -11.23
N HIS A 199 13.74 9.17 -11.54
CA HIS A 199 14.15 9.56 -12.88
C HIS A 199 15.66 9.69 -12.97
N SER A 200 16.34 8.74 -13.62
CA SER A 200 17.80 8.63 -13.70
C SER A 200 18.49 9.90 -14.22
N LYS A 201 17.91 10.59 -15.23
CA LYS A 201 18.47 11.85 -15.75
C LYS A 201 18.48 12.95 -14.68
N ARG A 202 17.36 13.14 -13.94
CA ARG A 202 17.31 14.12 -12.84
C ARG A 202 18.28 13.74 -11.73
N TRP A 203 18.26 12.47 -11.31
CA TRP A 203 19.17 11.95 -10.32
C TRP A 203 20.64 12.26 -10.66
N ALA A 204 21.05 12.02 -11.91
CA ALA A 204 22.43 12.24 -12.35
C ALA A 204 22.82 13.72 -12.48
N ARG A 205 21.88 14.60 -12.87
CA ARG A 205 22.22 15.96 -13.33
C ARG A 205 21.70 17.08 -12.45
N ASP A 206 20.52 16.89 -11.82
CA ASP A 206 19.79 18.01 -11.25
C ASP A 206 19.91 18.10 -9.72
N TYR A 207 20.32 16.99 -9.06
CA TYR A 207 20.57 16.93 -7.62
C TYR A 207 21.96 17.43 -7.26
N ASN A 208 22.16 18.73 -7.39
CA ASN A 208 23.40 19.45 -7.09
C ASN A 208 23.09 20.89 -6.63
N GLY A 209 24.08 21.61 -6.18
CA GLY A 209 23.96 23.01 -5.79
C GLY A 209 24.56 23.31 -4.42
N PRO A 210 24.44 24.58 -3.94
CA PRO A 210 25.09 25.02 -2.72
C PRO A 210 24.75 24.21 -1.46
N ASN A 211 23.49 23.79 -1.32
CA ASN A 211 23.04 23.02 -0.15
C ASN A 211 23.57 21.59 -0.16
N PHE A 212 23.77 20.99 -1.32
CA PHE A 212 24.48 19.70 -1.47
C PHE A 212 25.97 19.85 -1.11
N ASN A 213 26.63 20.90 -1.60
CA ASN A 213 28.04 21.18 -1.32
C ASN A 213 28.28 21.41 0.18
N LYS A 214 27.35 22.06 0.86
CA LYS A 214 27.37 22.29 2.32
C LYS A 214 26.91 21.09 3.14
N LYS A 215 26.51 19.96 2.49
CA LYS A 215 25.97 18.77 3.14
C LYS A 215 24.70 19.02 3.97
N LEU A 216 23.94 20.07 3.63
CA LEU A 216 22.60 20.31 4.19
C LEU A 216 21.54 19.42 3.51
N ILE A 217 21.83 18.98 2.28
CA ILE A 217 21.07 17.96 1.56
C ILE A 217 22.01 16.80 1.28
N ILE A 218 21.58 15.59 1.63
CA ILE A 218 22.27 14.33 1.38
C ILE A 218 21.62 13.63 0.20
N LYS A 219 22.41 13.21 -0.77
CA LYS A 219 22.01 12.38 -1.90
C LYS A 219 22.52 10.97 -1.66
N GLU A 220 21.62 10.00 -1.55
CA GLU A 220 21.97 8.63 -1.16
C GLU A 220 21.26 7.60 -2.02
N GLU A 221 21.97 6.52 -2.36
CA GLU A 221 21.42 5.33 -2.99
C GLU A 221 21.28 4.24 -1.94
N LEU A 222 20.02 3.86 -1.65
CA LEU A 222 19.72 2.85 -0.66
C LEU A 222 19.61 1.48 -1.34
N HIS A 223 20.56 0.60 -1.03
CA HIS A 223 20.52 -0.78 -1.51
C HIS A 223 19.63 -1.63 -0.60
N HIS A 224 18.79 -2.46 -1.20
CA HIS A 224 17.89 -3.36 -0.48
C HIS A 224 17.68 -4.67 -1.24
N SER A 225 17.23 -5.71 -0.54
CA SER A 225 16.94 -7.04 -1.11
C SER A 225 15.49 -7.24 -1.54
N ASN A 226 14.66 -6.21 -1.45
CA ASN A 226 13.25 -6.28 -1.87
C ASN A 226 13.14 -6.55 -3.37
N ASN A 227 12.05 -7.20 -3.77
CA ASN A 227 11.78 -7.51 -5.17
C ASN A 227 11.81 -6.24 -6.02
N ALA A 228 12.64 -6.24 -7.07
CA ALA A 228 12.67 -5.14 -8.03
C ALA A 228 11.38 -5.11 -8.85
N GLY A 229 10.87 -3.90 -9.09
CA GLY A 229 9.83 -3.69 -10.07
C GLY A 229 10.33 -3.91 -11.50
N ILE A 230 9.43 -3.89 -12.45
CA ILE A 230 9.75 -3.93 -13.88
C ILE A 230 9.36 -2.63 -14.55
N GLN A 231 10.26 -2.08 -15.36
CA GLN A 231 9.96 -0.97 -16.27
C GLN A 231 10.24 -1.43 -17.71
N GLY A 232 9.24 -1.26 -18.59
CA GLY A 232 9.40 -1.74 -19.97
C GLY A 232 8.17 -1.44 -20.83
N PHE A 233 8.27 -1.79 -22.10
CA PHE A 233 7.16 -1.74 -23.04
C PHE A 233 6.32 -3.00 -22.94
N ILE A 234 5.04 -2.85 -22.58
CA ILE A 234 4.09 -3.95 -22.51
C ILE A 234 3.32 -4.03 -23.83
N PHE A 235 3.54 -5.11 -24.59
CA PHE A 235 2.86 -5.33 -25.86
C PHE A 235 1.43 -5.84 -25.62
N ASN A 236 0.45 -5.16 -26.24
CA ASN A 236 -0.92 -5.66 -26.28
C ASN A 236 -1.04 -6.83 -27.27
N THR A 237 -0.81 -8.05 -26.80
CA THR A 237 -0.85 -9.27 -27.62
C THR A 237 -2.25 -9.62 -28.17
N ARG A 238 -3.31 -8.87 -27.83
CA ARG A 238 -4.62 -8.96 -28.47
C ARG A 238 -4.60 -8.36 -29.87
N LYS A 239 -3.69 -7.41 -30.14
CA LYS A 239 -3.45 -6.91 -31.49
C LYS A 239 -2.65 -7.93 -32.30
N GLU A 240 -3.09 -8.20 -33.52
CA GLU A 240 -2.51 -9.23 -34.40
C GLU A 240 -1.00 -9.06 -34.60
N ILE A 241 -0.54 -7.85 -34.89
CA ILE A 241 0.88 -7.54 -35.08
C ILE A 241 1.76 -7.95 -33.89
N PHE A 242 1.22 -7.89 -32.66
CA PHE A 242 1.98 -8.24 -31.44
C PHE A 242 1.79 -9.69 -31.01
N ARG A 243 1.00 -10.50 -31.71
CA ARG A 243 0.91 -11.95 -31.46
C ARG A 243 2.18 -12.66 -31.91
N ASP A 244 2.78 -12.19 -33.02
CA ASP A 244 4.04 -12.76 -33.50
C ASP A 244 5.20 -12.41 -32.55
N LYS A 245 5.85 -13.46 -32.02
CA LYS A 245 7.01 -13.33 -31.14
C LYS A 245 8.16 -12.58 -31.82
N LYS A 246 8.38 -12.82 -33.12
CA LYS A 246 9.48 -12.19 -33.89
C LYS A 246 9.32 -10.68 -33.98
N VAL A 247 8.09 -10.18 -34.09
CA VAL A 247 7.82 -8.74 -34.09
C VAL A 247 8.19 -8.13 -32.73
N ARG A 248 7.80 -8.76 -31.64
CA ARG A 248 8.16 -8.28 -30.28
C ARG A 248 9.68 -8.31 -30.06
N GLU A 249 10.33 -9.38 -30.51
CA GLU A 249 11.77 -9.55 -30.44
C GLU A 249 12.52 -8.48 -31.27
N ALA A 250 12.05 -8.21 -32.51
CA ALA A 250 12.60 -7.17 -33.36
C ALA A 250 12.51 -5.78 -32.71
N ILE A 251 11.38 -5.45 -32.08
CA ILE A 251 11.22 -4.18 -31.36
C ILE A 251 12.17 -4.11 -30.14
N THR A 252 12.33 -5.20 -29.44
CA THR A 252 13.27 -5.27 -28.29
C THR A 252 14.71 -5.04 -28.76
N LEU A 253 15.12 -5.66 -29.86
CA LEU A 253 16.47 -5.48 -30.43
C LEU A 253 16.68 -4.08 -31.02
N ALA A 254 15.63 -3.43 -31.50
CA ALA A 254 15.70 -2.07 -32.01
C ALA A 254 15.77 -1.00 -30.89
N PHE A 255 15.48 -1.38 -29.65
CA PHE A 255 15.59 -0.48 -28.52
C PHE A 255 17.07 -0.41 -28.08
N ALA A 256 17.67 0.75 -28.29
CA ALA A 256 19.02 1.03 -27.81
C ALA A 256 18.98 1.40 -26.31
N PHE A 257 19.55 0.53 -25.50
CA PHE A 257 19.73 0.78 -24.07
C PHE A 257 20.94 1.69 -23.82
#